data_94bd2901d37a549118cbfd01c3b79184
#
_entry.id   94bd2901d37a549118cbfd01c3b79184
#
_cell.length_a   1.000
_cell.length_b   1.000
_cell.length_c   1.000
_cell.angle_alpha   90.00
_cell.angle_beta   90.00
_cell.angle_gamma   90.00
#
_symmetry.space_group_name_H-M   'P 1'
#
loop_
_entity.id
_entity.type
_entity.pdbx_description
1 polymer ?
#
loop_
_entity_poly.entity_id
_entity_poly.type
_entity_poly.pdbx_seq_one_letter_code
_entity_poly.pdbx_strand_id
1 'polypeptide(L)'
;MSKGRTLRLAKLARGDFRLYGDMFRMSVSSIFGQALMFAKIWIFNMIVTSTAGKEGLAAFSICSFCLSFVSLFIAGGAQTMMPMISAFNGARDFSAIRLTMRKALKIILLCCVGVTLLFELFPGAIMTVYGIDDALVLELGMTAVRLFSLAFVGIGFSFMFMYYVQSNGRPAFAMQICALEGFIIIVPVCLALSRVLGSEGIWLSYSINEILVAAFIILRSRHTVAVSGGRLSGLFMLEEPEQPWLELSVDVSDGELAAAACEALDAFAREHYGAENAAELAGLAFGLSHRAYGEKPGRKRGENVDVVAREGRLLFKDMGRDYALLSEAPELERLKDSGCGYENTLMIGMNYSSTGLKKEAANGQDV
;
A
#
# COMPACT_ATOMS: atom_id res chain seq x y z
N MET A 1 -10.14 -32.72 14.05
CA MET A 1 -8.94 -31.83 14.00
C MET A 1 -8.67 -31.48 12.54
N SER A 2 -8.85 -30.22 12.15
CA SER A 2 -8.80 -29.76 10.75
C SER A 2 -7.38 -29.88 10.19
N LYS A 3 -7.20 -30.66 9.13
CA LYS A 3 -5.97 -30.88 8.36
C LYS A 3 -5.65 -29.67 7.46
N GLY A 4 -5.50 -28.48 7.99
CA GLY A 4 -5.22 -27.30 7.17
C GLY A 4 -4.80 -26.07 7.95
N ARG A 5 -4.51 -26.19 9.24
CA ARG A 5 -4.05 -25.05 10.04
C ARG A 5 -2.54 -24.86 9.87
N THR A 6 -2.15 -23.78 9.25
CA THR A 6 -0.76 -23.32 9.12
C THR A 6 -0.17 -22.85 10.45
N LEU A 7 -1.01 -22.40 11.40
CA LEU A 7 -0.60 -21.97 12.73
C LEU A 7 -0.78 -23.10 13.74
N ARG A 8 0.32 -23.52 14.39
CA ARG A 8 0.36 -24.50 15.47
C ARG A 8 1.04 -23.89 16.69
N LEU A 9 0.51 -24.17 17.88
CA LEU A 9 1.23 -23.86 19.12
C LEU A 9 2.47 -24.75 19.18
N ALA A 10 3.64 -24.15 19.13
CA ALA A 10 4.94 -24.81 19.24
C ALA A 10 5.55 -24.51 20.62
N LYS A 11 6.35 -25.45 21.15
CA LYS A 11 7.14 -25.18 22.35
C LYS A 11 8.27 -24.23 21.99
N LEU A 12 8.50 -23.23 22.83
CA LEU A 12 9.61 -22.27 22.71
C LEU A 12 10.96 -23.01 22.69
N ALA A 13 11.72 -22.80 21.63
CA ALA A 13 13.07 -23.29 21.50
C ALA A 13 14.08 -22.15 21.83
N ARG A 14 15.29 -22.53 22.31
CA ARG A 14 16.33 -21.53 22.64
C ARG A 14 16.74 -20.64 21.46
N GLY A 15 16.55 -21.07 20.21
CA GLY A 15 16.78 -20.30 19.00
C GLY A 15 15.76 -19.17 18.76
N ASP A 16 14.59 -19.25 19.38
CA ASP A 16 13.50 -18.30 19.17
C ASP A 16 13.74 -16.93 19.83
N PHE A 17 14.70 -16.85 20.79
CA PHE A 17 15.02 -15.59 21.47
C PHE A 17 15.53 -14.48 20.52
N ARG A 18 16.19 -14.86 19.44
CA ARG A 18 16.63 -13.89 18.41
C ARG A 18 15.44 -13.30 17.66
N LEU A 19 14.48 -14.14 17.34
CA LEU A 19 13.21 -13.73 16.69
C LEU A 19 12.42 -12.77 17.60
N TYR A 20 12.36 -13.07 18.91
CA TYR A 20 11.72 -12.18 19.90
C TYR A 20 12.44 -10.82 20.01
N GLY A 21 13.77 -10.81 19.91
CA GLY A 21 14.55 -9.58 19.88
C GLY A 21 14.19 -8.70 18.68
N ASP A 22 14.05 -9.28 17.49
CA ASP A 22 13.66 -8.58 16.28
C ASP A 22 12.21 -8.08 16.36
N MET A 23 11.29 -8.91 16.85
CA MET A 23 9.89 -8.53 17.11
C MET A 23 9.80 -7.38 18.11
N PHE A 24 10.56 -7.45 19.22
CA PHE A 24 10.60 -6.39 20.22
C PHE A 24 11.13 -5.08 19.65
N ARG A 25 12.20 -5.14 18.86
CA ARG A 25 12.77 -3.95 18.19
C ARG A 25 11.76 -3.30 17.23
N MET A 26 10.98 -4.08 16.49
CA MET A 26 9.91 -3.57 15.65
C MET A 26 8.79 -2.96 16.49
N SER A 27 8.41 -3.60 17.61
CA SER A 27 7.36 -3.14 18.52
C SER A 27 7.73 -1.83 19.22
N VAL A 28 9.01 -1.64 19.62
CA VAL A 28 9.49 -0.39 20.22
C VAL A 28 9.23 0.82 19.34
N SER A 29 9.40 0.67 18.02
CA SER A 29 9.11 1.74 17.05
C SER A 29 7.64 2.16 17.08
N SER A 30 6.73 1.19 17.18
CA SER A 30 5.28 1.45 17.27
C SER A 30 4.89 2.06 18.61
N ILE A 31 5.47 1.58 19.71
CA ILE A 31 5.26 2.13 21.07
C ILE A 31 5.70 3.59 21.12
N PHE A 32 6.89 3.90 20.56
CA PHE A 32 7.38 5.28 20.51
C PHE A 32 6.44 6.19 19.71
N GLY A 33 5.93 5.74 18.56
CA GLY A 33 4.93 6.48 17.79
C GLY A 33 3.66 6.78 18.58
N GLN A 34 3.14 5.78 19.31
CA GLN A 34 1.97 5.97 20.16
C GLN A 34 2.26 6.94 21.32
N ALA A 35 3.43 6.86 21.96
CA ALA A 35 3.83 7.78 23.01
C ALA A 35 3.87 9.24 22.52
N LEU A 36 4.37 9.48 21.29
CA LEU A 36 4.35 10.81 20.68
C LEU A 36 2.91 11.31 20.42
N MET A 37 2.01 10.42 20.00
CA MET A 37 0.60 10.78 19.82
C MET A 37 -0.07 11.16 21.16
N PHE A 38 0.17 10.42 22.24
CA PHE A 38 -0.32 10.79 23.57
C PHE A 38 0.25 12.14 24.05
N ALA A 39 1.55 12.37 23.87
CA ALA A 39 2.19 13.64 24.20
C ALA A 39 1.56 14.80 23.41
N LYS A 40 1.29 14.60 22.10
CA LYS A 40 0.58 15.58 21.28
C LYS A 40 -0.77 15.94 21.88
N ILE A 41 -1.62 14.95 22.16
CA ILE A 41 -2.96 15.18 22.70
C ILE A 41 -2.88 15.96 24.02
N TRP A 42 -1.96 15.59 24.90
CA TRP A 42 -1.77 16.27 26.18
C TRP A 42 -1.38 17.74 26.01
N ILE A 43 -0.41 18.03 25.15
CA ILE A 43 0.06 19.39 24.85
C ILE A 43 -1.06 20.21 24.19
N PHE A 44 -1.80 19.62 23.24
CA PHE A 44 -2.93 20.30 22.59
C PHE A 44 -4.01 20.66 23.59
N ASN A 45 -4.37 19.75 24.50
CA ASN A 45 -5.34 20.06 25.57
C ASN A 45 -4.85 21.24 26.44
N MET A 46 -3.56 21.31 26.76
CA MET A 46 -3.00 22.46 27.49
C MET A 46 -3.09 23.76 26.69
N ILE A 47 -2.71 23.74 25.40
CA ILE A 47 -2.77 24.94 24.53
C ILE A 47 -4.21 25.39 24.35
N VAL A 48 -5.13 24.48 24.05
CA VAL A 48 -6.56 24.78 23.85
C VAL A 48 -7.17 25.38 25.12
N THR A 49 -6.91 24.75 26.27
CA THR A 49 -7.45 25.23 27.55
C THR A 49 -6.90 26.61 27.91
N SER A 50 -5.63 26.88 27.64
CA SER A 50 -5.01 28.18 27.93
C SER A 50 -5.45 29.31 26.98
N THR A 51 -5.85 28.96 25.72
CA THR A 51 -6.16 29.91 24.65
C THR A 51 -7.66 30.17 24.53
N ALA A 52 -8.48 29.11 24.61
CA ALA A 52 -9.90 29.13 24.32
C ALA A 52 -10.79 28.60 25.47
N GLY A 53 -10.20 28.34 26.63
CA GLY A 53 -10.96 27.93 27.83
C GLY A 53 -11.62 26.56 27.72
N LYS A 54 -12.67 26.35 28.48
CA LYS A 54 -13.45 25.10 28.51
C LYS A 54 -14.26 24.92 27.23
N GLU A 55 -14.75 26.01 26.69
CA GLU A 55 -15.53 26.04 25.44
C GLU A 55 -14.68 25.58 24.25
N GLY A 56 -13.43 26.06 24.18
CA GLY A 56 -12.47 25.61 23.20
C GLY A 56 -12.11 24.11 23.34
N LEU A 57 -12.05 23.62 24.59
CA LEU A 57 -11.79 22.20 24.82
C LEU A 57 -12.95 21.30 24.35
N ALA A 58 -14.21 21.79 24.53
CA ALA A 58 -15.38 21.11 23.98
C ALA A 58 -15.35 21.07 22.46
N ALA A 59 -15.02 22.18 21.77
CA ALA A 59 -14.84 22.22 20.32
C ALA A 59 -13.73 21.30 19.84
N PHE A 60 -12.60 21.24 20.54
CA PHE A 60 -11.50 20.34 20.23
C PHE A 60 -11.89 18.86 20.33
N SER A 61 -12.70 18.52 21.34
CA SER A 61 -13.21 17.16 21.48
C SER A 61 -14.06 16.76 20.28
N ILE A 62 -14.94 17.65 19.80
CA ILE A 62 -15.75 17.39 18.61
C ILE A 62 -14.87 17.21 17.37
N CYS A 63 -13.87 18.08 17.14
CA CYS A 63 -12.91 17.92 16.06
C CYS A 63 -12.18 16.58 16.14
N SER A 64 -11.80 16.12 17.32
CA SER A 64 -11.14 14.83 17.53
C SER A 64 -12.05 13.65 17.19
N PHE A 65 -13.35 13.72 17.50
CA PHE A 65 -14.32 12.71 17.07
C PHE A 65 -14.52 12.72 15.54
N CYS A 66 -14.59 13.90 14.93
CA CYS A 66 -14.66 14.04 13.47
C CYS A 66 -13.44 13.41 12.81
N LEU A 67 -12.24 13.63 13.34
CA LEU A 67 -11.00 12.98 12.86
C LEU A 67 -11.06 11.46 13.03
N SER A 68 -11.59 10.98 14.15
CA SER A 68 -11.74 9.53 14.36
C SER A 68 -12.65 8.90 13.31
N PHE A 69 -13.72 9.59 12.91
CA PHE A 69 -14.61 9.14 11.84
C PHE A 69 -13.87 9.04 10.49
N VAL A 70 -13.10 10.07 10.11
CA VAL A 70 -12.29 10.05 8.88
C VAL A 70 -11.23 8.95 8.94
N SER A 71 -10.64 8.74 10.11
CA SER A 71 -9.62 7.71 10.33
C SER A 71 -10.12 6.29 10.05
N LEU A 72 -11.42 6.01 10.19
CA LEU A 72 -12.00 4.71 9.82
C LEU A 72 -11.86 4.41 8.32
N PHE A 73 -12.11 5.40 7.46
CA PHE A 73 -11.93 5.24 6.02
C PHE A 73 -10.45 5.03 5.66
N ILE A 74 -9.56 5.81 6.27
CA ILE A 74 -8.12 5.71 6.06
C ILE A 74 -7.61 4.34 6.52
N ALA A 75 -8.00 3.91 7.72
CA ALA A 75 -7.61 2.61 8.28
C ALA A 75 -8.13 1.45 7.42
N GLY A 76 -9.39 1.51 6.95
CA GLY A 76 -9.96 0.51 6.05
C GLY A 76 -9.18 0.41 4.73
N GLY A 77 -8.86 1.54 4.12
CA GLY A 77 -8.04 1.61 2.91
C GLY A 77 -6.62 1.06 3.13
N ALA A 78 -5.99 1.45 4.23
CA ALA A 78 -4.65 0.99 4.59
C ALA A 78 -4.60 -0.52 4.86
N GLN A 79 -5.54 -1.05 5.65
CA GLN A 79 -5.60 -2.48 5.96
C GLN A 79 -5.83 -3.36 4.73
N THR A 80 -6.53 -2.84 3.73
CA THR A 80 -6.70 -3.52 2.43
C THR A 80 -5.45 -3.43 1.58
N MET A 81 -4.82 -2.26 1.53
CA MET A 81 -3.67 -1.98 0.67
C MET A 81 -2.38 -2.65 1.17
N MET A 82 -2.12 -2.64 2.48
CA MET A 82 -0.85 -3.12 3.06
C MET A 82 -0.48 -4.56 2.67
N PRO A 83 -1.36 -5.57 2.81
CA PRO A 83 -1.04 -6.93 2.42
C PRO A 83 -0.82 -7.04 0.90
N MET A 84 -1.56 -6.28 0.08
CA MET A 84 -1.37 -6.27 -1.38
C MET A 84 0.01 -5.71 -1.74
N ILE A 85 0.38 -4.56 -1.19
CA ILE A 85 1.70 -3.95 -1.44
C ILE A 85 2.84 -4.87 -1.00
N SER A 86 2.71 -5.48 0.19
CA SER A 86 3.73 -6.40 0.70
C SER A 86 3.88 -7.63 -0.21
N ALA A 87 2.76 -8.16 -0.70
CA ALA A 87 2.72 -9.28 -1.62
C ALA A 87 3.38 -8.94 -2.97
N PHE A 88 2.95 -7.81 -3.58
CA PHE A 88 3.52 -7.36 -4.85
C PHE A 88 5.00 -6.99 -4.73
N ASN A 89 5.42 -6.45 -3.58
CA ASN A 89 6.83 -6.17 -3.32
C ASN A 89 7.65 -7.47 -3.24
N GLY A 90 7.13 -8.53 -2.59
CA GLY A 90 7.75 -9.85 -2.58
C GLY A 90 7.84 -10.47 -3.98
N ALA A 91 6.82 -10.29 -4.81
CA ALA A 91 6.80 -10.72 -6.22
C ALA A 91 7.58 -9.78 -7.16
N ARG A 92 8.12 -8.66 -6.67
CA ARG A 92 8.76 -7.59 -7.46
C ARG A 92 7.87 -7.01 -8.55
N ASP A 93 6.56 -7.01 -8.34
CA ASP A 93 5.57 -6.48 -9.27
C ASP A 93 5.34 -4.98 -9.02
N PHE A 94 6.23 -4.15 -9.52
CA PHE A 94 6.19 -2.71 -9.30
C PHE A 94 5.08 -2.01 -10.07
N SER A 95 4.58 -2.61 -11.16
CA SER A 95 3.43 -2.11 -11.90
C SER A 95 2.15 -2.25 -11.09
N ALA A 96 1.92 -3.41 -10.47
CA ALA A 96 0.79 -3.65 -9.59
C ALA A 96 0.84 -2.77 -8.32
N ILE A 97 2.03 -2.55 -7.74
CA ILE A 97 2.21 -1.61 -6.62
C ILE A 97 1.78 -0.21 -7.04
N ARG A 98 2.27 0.29 -8.19
CA ARG A 98 1.94 1.62 -8.71
C ARG A 98 0.44 1.80 -8.95
N LEU A 99 -0.18 0.80 -9.56
CA LEU A 99 -1.63 0.80 -9.85
C LEU A 99 -2.45 0.78 -8.57
N THR A 100 -2.12 -0.14 -7.64
CA THR A 100 -2.80 -0.29 -6.35
C THR A 100 -2.72 1.01 -5.55
N MET A 101 -1.53 1.59 -5.45
CA MET A 101 -1.31 2.80 -4.70
C MET A 101 -2.03 4.01 -5.30
N ARG A 102 -2.03 4.15 -6.64
CA ARG A 102 -2.78 5.21 -7.32
C ARG A 102 -4.29 5.08 -7.09
N LYS A 103 -4.84 3.86 -7.21
CA LYS A 103 -6.26 3.62 -6.96
C LYS A 103 -6.64 3.83 -5.50
N ALA A 104 -5.85 3.30 -4.56
CA ALA A 104 -6.10 3.46 -3.14
C ALA A 104 -6.05 4.93 -2.71
N LEU A 105 -5.02 5.69 -3.11
CA LEU A 105 -4.95 7.12 -2.86
C LEU A 105 -6.13 7.87 -3.47
N LYS A 106 -6.49 7.59 -4.73
CA LYS A 106 -7.63 8.26 -5.37
C LYS A 106 -8.93 8.05 -4.60
N ILE A 107 -9.20 6.82 -4.17
CA ILE A 107 -10.42 6.50 -3.42
C ILE A 107 -10.42 7.20 -2.06
N ILE A 108 -9.33 7.09 -1.30
CA ILE A 108 -9.26 7.70 0.04
C ILE A 108 -9.29 9.22 -0.03
N LEU A 109 -8.56 9.85 -0.96
CA LEU A 109 -8.61 11.30 -1.13
C LEU A 109 -10.01 11.77 -1.54
N LEU A 110 -10.70 11.02 -2.40
CA LEU A 110 -12.08 11.33 -2.78
C LEU A 110 -13.03 11.25 -1.57
N CYS A 111 -12.88 10.22 -0.73
CA CYS A 111 -13.63 10.10 0.53
C CYS A 111 -13.32 11.26 1.47
N CYS A 112 -12.04 11.61 1.66
CA CYS A 112 -11.63 12.73 2.52
C CYS A 112 -12.19 14.06 2.00
N VAL A 113 -12.14 14.32 0.70
CA VAL A 113 -12.75 15.51 0.07
C VAL A 113 -14.26 15.51 0.31
N GLY A 114 -14.94 14.39 0.12
CA GLY A 114 -16.38 14.29 0.37
C GLY A 114 -16.76 14.61 1.82
N VAL A 115 -16.00 14.08 2.78
CA VAL A 115 -16.21 14.37 4.22
C VAL A 115 -15.86 15.84 4.55
N THR A 116 -14.78 16.38 3.99
CA THR A 116 -14.44 17.80 4.15
C THR A 116 -15.57 18.68 3.65
N LEU A 117 -16.09 18.43 2.45
CA LEU A 117 -17.22 19.20 1.90
C LEU A 117 -18.48 19.09 2.76
N LEU A 118 -18.77 17.90 3.32
CA LEU A 118 -19.88 17.71 4.23
C LEU A 118 -19.71 18.58 5.48
N PHE A 119 -18.53 18.68 6.05
CA PHE A 119 -18.23 19.44 7.26
C PHE A 119 -18.18 20.95 7.01
N GLU A 120 -17.75 21.36 5.82
CA GLU A 120 -17.78 22.76 5.40
C GLU A 120 -19.22 23.27 5.16
N LEU A 121 -20.05 22.45 4.50
CA LEU A 121 -21.40 22.83 4.12
C LEU A 121 -22.39 22.74 5.31
N PHE A 122 -22.20 21.76 6.20
CA PHE A 122 -23.17 21.45 7.27
C PHE A 122 -22.53 21.40 8.67
N PRO A 123 -21.71 22.38 9.09
CA PRO A 123 -21.05 22.34 10.40
C PRO A 123 -22.06 22.40 11.54
N GLY A 124 -23.17 23.14 11.38
CA GLY A 124 -24.24 23.22 12.38
C GLY A 124 -24.96 21.89 12.61
N ALA A 125 -25.18 21.10 11.57
CA ALA A 125 -25.77 19.77 11.71
C ALA A 125 -24.85 18.83 12.54
N ILE A 126 -23.54 18.95 12.37
CA ILE A 126 -22.57 18.21 13.18
C ILE A 126 -22.68 18.59 14.65
N MET A 127 -22.73 19.89 14.94
CA MET A 127 -22.90 20.39 16.33
C MET A 127 -24.20 19.91 16.97
N THR A 128 -25.30 19.87 16.20
CA THR A 128 -26.59 19.35 16.66
C THR A 128 -26.52 17.85 16.98
N VAL A 129 -25.81 17.05 16.17
CA VAL A 129 -25.62 15.62 16.45
C VAL A 129 -24.88 15.40 17.77
N TYR A 130 -23.96 16.30 18.13
CA TYR A 130 -23.26 16.24 19.43
C TYR A 130 -24.03 16.87 20.60
N GLY A 131 -25.26 17.38 20.38
CA GLY A 131 -26.12 17.89 21.41
C GLY A 131 -25.62 19.20 22.05
N ILE A 132 -24.98 20.07 21.26
CA ILE A 132 -24.44 21.34 21.72
C ILE A 132 -25.54 22.39 21.64
N ASP A 133 -26.00 22.85 22.82
CA ASP A 133 -27.02 23.88 22.95
C ASP A 133 -26.45 25.25 23.36
N ASP A 134 -25.22 25.30 23.87
CA ASP A 134 -24.54 26.52 24.24
C ASP A 134 -24.13 27.34 23.01
N ALA A 135 -24.62 28.59 22.91
CA ALA A 135 -24.42 29.44 21.74
C ALA A 135 -22.91 29.73 21.47
N LEU A 136 -22.12 29.93 22.53
CA LEU A 136 -20.69 30.23 22.42
C LEU A 136 -19.91 28.99 21.92
N VAL A 137 -20.22 27.81 22.46
CA VAL A 137 -19.60 26.54 22.03
C VAL A 137 -20.04 26.21 20.62
N LEU A 138 -21.25 26.53 20.22
CA LEU A 138 -21.77 26.33 18.86
C LEU A 138 -20.98 27.17 17.85
N GLU A 139 -20.77 28.47 18.10
CA GLU A 139 -20.04 29.37 17.21
C GLU A 139 -18.57 28.96 17.08
N LEU A 140 -17.91 28.74 18.22
CA LEU A 140 -16.52 28.26 18.25
C LEU A 140 -16.35 26.87 17.57
N GLY A 141 -17.30 25.98 17.84
CA GLY A 141 -17.30 24.63 17.28
C GLY A 141 -17.52 24.59 15.77
N MET A 142 -18.42 25.40 15.23
CA MET A 142 -18.61 25.50 13.79
C MET A 142 -17.35 26.00 13.08
N THR A 143 -16.70 27.04 13.63
CA THR A 143 -15.44 27.57 13.11
C THR A 143 -14.32 26.52 13.22
N ALA A 144 -14.23 25.85 14.36
CA ALA A 144 -13.25 24.80 14.60
C ALA A 144 -13.39 23.65 13.60
N VAL A 145 -14.62 23.13 13.42
CA VAL A 145 -14.91 22.02 12.50
C VAL A 145 -14.56 22.39 11.06
N ARG A 146 -14.88 23.60 10.61
CA ARG A 146 -14.51 24.07 9.26
C ARG A 146 -12.99 24.10 9.08
N LEU A 147 -12.27 24.87 9.89
CA LEU A 147 -10.82 25.01 9.74
C LEU A 147 -10.08 23.68 9.91
N PHE A 148 -10.57 22.82 10.80
CA PHE A 148 -9.99 21.52 11.05
C PHE A 148 -10.24 20.52 9.91
N SER A 149 -11.42 20.56 9.29
CA SER A 149 -11.78 19.64 8.21
C SER A 149 -10.91 19.78 6.96
N LEU A 150 -10.34 20.96 6.73
CA LEU A 150 -9.38 21.21 5.65
C LEU A 150 -8.14 20.31 5.74
N ALA A 151 -7.79 19.83 6.93
CA ALA A 151 -6.68 18.91 7.14
C ALA A 151 -6.96 17.49 6.65
N PHE A 152 -8.22 17.06 6.52
CA PHE A 152 -8.56 15.65 6.27
C PHE A 152 -7.98 15.09 4.99
N VAL A 153 -7.90 15.90 3.95
CA VAL A 153 -7.31 15.49 2.66
C VAL A 153 -5.81 15.24 2.82
N GLY A 154 -5.12 16.13 3.53
CA GLY A 154 -3.69 15.97 3.85
C GLY A 154 -3.44 14.76 4.74
N ILE A 155 -4.22 14.58 5.80
CA ILE A 155 -4.16 13.41 6.69
C ILE A 155 -4.34 12.12 5.88
N GLY A 156 -5.33 12.07 4.97
CA GLY A 156 -5.55 10.93 4.09
C GLY A 156 -4.32 10.61 3.24
N PHE A 157 -3.69 11.61 2.66
CA PHE A 157 -2.45 11.45 1.88
C PHE A 157 -1.28 10.96 2.74
N SER A 158 -1.00 11.64 3.85
CA SER A 158 0.14 11.37 4.73
C SER A 158 0.08 9.97 5.34
N PHE A 159 -1.07 9.57 5.87
CA PHE A 159 -1.26 8.23 6.44
C PHE A 159 -1.19 7.13 5.40
N MET A 160 -1.88 7.28 4.25
CA MET A 160 -1.81 6.28 3.19
C MET A 160 -0.39 6.11 2.69
N PHE A 161 0.36 7.21 2.56
CA PHE A 161 1.76 7.15 2.15
C PHE A 161 2.64 6.52 3.23
N MET A 162 2.40 6.82 4.51
CA MET A 162 3.10 6.20 5.64
C MET A 162 2.93 4.67 5.65
N TYR A 163 1.69 4.18 5.50
CA TYR A 163 1.42 2.74 5.41
C TYR A 163 2.04 2.11 4.16
N TYR A 164 2.05 2.85 3.05
CA TYR A 164 2.71 2.41 1.83
C TYR A 164 4.20 2.16 2.04
N VAL A 165 4.95 3.15 2.56
CA VAL A 165 6.40 3.00 2.73
C VAL A 165 6.76 1.96 3.78
N GLN A 166 5.90 1.77 4.79
CA GLN A 166 6.02 0.69 5.77
C GLN A 166 5.91 -0.69 5.09
N SER A 167 4.91 -0.89 4.24
CA SER A 167 4.66 -2.14 3.53
C SER A 167 5.68 -2.40 2.41
N ASN A 168 6.27 -1.33 1.88
CA ASN A 168 7.30 -1.39 0.83
C ASN A 168 8.73 -1.50 1.39
N GLY A 169 8.89 -2.02 2.61
CA GLY A 169 10.19 -2.29 3.22
C GLY A 169 10.98 -1.08 3.68
N ARG A 170 10.33 0.08 3.88
CA ARG A 170 10.99 1.34 4.30
C ARG A 170 10.44 1.87 5.64
N PRO A 171 10.50 1.08 6.73
CA PRO A 171 9.90 1.45 8.02
C PRO A 171 10.51 2.71 8.63
N ALA A 172 11.79 3.00 8.38
CA ALA A 172 12.43 4.22 8.87
C ALA A 172 11.79 5.49 8.28
N PHE A 173 11.37 5.47 7.02
CA PHE A 173 10.67 6.59 6.41
C PHE A 173 9.25 6.73 6.99
N ALA A 174 8.53 5.63 7.20
CA ALA A 174 7.24 5.65 7.89
C ALA A 174 7.35 6.26 9.29
N MET A 175 8.37 5.91 10.05
CA MET A 175 8.62 6.46 11.37
C MET A 175 8.93 7.97 11.34
N GLN A 176 9.67 8.44 10.34
CA GLN A 176 9.90 9.88 10.14
C GLN A 176 8.58 10.62 9.88
N ILE A 177 7.73 10.11 8.99
CA ILE A 177 6.40 10.71 8.73
C ILE A 177 5.59 10.74 10.02
N CYS A 178 5.50 9.64 10.74
CA CYS A 178 4.77 9.54 12.01
C CYS A 178 5.27 10.54 13.06
N ALA A 179 6.59 10.71 13.20
CA ALA A 179 7.18 11.64 14.17
C ALA A 179 6.93 13.10 13.79
N LEU A 180 7.02 13.44 12.49
CA LEU A 180 6.75 14.80 12.00
C LEU A 180 5.29 15.17 12.19
N GLU A 181 4.38 14.31 11.80
CA GLU A 181 2.93 14.50 11.92
C GLU A 181 2.46 14.44 13.37
N GLY A 182 3.02 13.49 14.13
CA GLY A 182 2.62 13.26 15.51
C GLY A 182 3.09 14.33 16.48
N PHE A 183 4.24 14.99 16.22
CA PHE A 183 4.83 15.88 17.25
C PHE A 183 5.71 16.99 16.67
N ILE A 184 6.67 16.67 15.81
CA ILE A 184 7.80 17.56 15.49
C ILE A 184 7.35 18.81 14.75
N ILE A 185 6.37 18.71 13.84
CA ILE A 185 5.84 19.86 13.09
C ILE A 185 4.59 20.41 13.77
N ILE A 186 3.64 19.56 14.13
CA ILE A 186 2.32 19.98 14.58
C ILE A 186 2.39 20.82 15.86
N VAL A 187 3.22 20.46 16.84
CA VAL A 187 3.32 21.16 18.12
C VAL A 187 3.91 22.56 17.98
N PRO A 188 5.07 22.78 17.34
CA PRO A 188 5.61 24.12 17.10
C PRO A 188 4.67 24.98 16.24
N VAL A 189 4.05 24.42 15.19
CA VAL A 189 3.10 25.15 14.34
C VAL A 189 1.89 25.60 15.16
N CYS A 190 1.31 24.72 15.99
CA CYS A 190 0.19 25.04 16.86
C CYS A 190 0.57 26.13 17.87
N LEU A 191 1.73 26.04 18.51
CA LEU A 191 2.22 27.05 19.45
C LEU A 191 2.43 28.42 18.78
N ALA A 192 2.96 28.45 17.57
CA ALA A 192 3.17 29.68 16.83
C ALA A 192 1.85 30.32 16.41
N LEU A 193 0.97 29.53 15.79
CA LEU A 193 -0.32 30.03 15.28
C LEU A 193 -1.29 30.40 16.41
N SER A 194 -1.32 29.67 17.51
CA SER A 194 -2.18 30.00 18.64
C SER A 194 -1.83 31.36 19.29
N ARG A 195 -0.55 31.78 19.22
CA ARG A 195 -0.12 33.11 19.69
C ARG A 195 -0.53 34.25 18.77
N VAL A 196 -0.63 33.98 17.46
CA VAL A 196 -0.94 35.01 16.45
C VAL A 196 -2.43 35.10 16.17
N LEU A 197 -3.11 33.96 16.04
CA LEU A 197 -4.50 33.84 15.61
C LEU A 197 -5.44 33.34 16.74
N GLY A 198 -4.93 33.16 17.95
CA GLY A 198 -5.74 32.63 19.05
C GLY A 198 -6.27 31.22 18.78
N SER A 199 -7.56 31.01 19.07
CA SER A 199 -8.20 29.69 18.88
C SER A 199 -8.23 29.21 17.44
N GLU A 200 -8.43 30.10 16.47
CA GLU A 200 -8.44 29.75 15.04
C GLU A 200 -7.09 29.18 14.60
N GLY A 201 -5.99 29.71 15.15
CA GLY A 201 -4.65 29.22 14.90
C GLY A 201 -4.44 27.77 15.33
N ILE A 202 -5.13 27.31 16.36
CA ILE A 202 -5.07 25.91 16.80
C ILE A 202 -5.69 25.01 15.74
N TRP A 203 -6.85 25.35 15.22
CA TRP A 203 -7.55 24.55 14.21
C TRP A 203 -6.81 24.54 12.87
N LEU A 204 -6.32 25.70 12.45
CA LEU A 204 -5.57 25.87 11.22
C LEU A 204 -4.22 25.15 11.26
N SER A 205 -3.64 24.95 12.45
CA SER A 205 -2.36 24.26 12.62
C SER A 205 -2.35 22.85 12.06
N TYR A 206 -3.48 22.14 12.09
CA TYR A 206 -3.60 20.82 11.48
C TYR A 206 -3.45 20.89 9.96
N SER A 207 -4.12 21.82 9.29
CA SER A 207 -4.02 21.99 7.84
C SER A 207 -2.62 22.37 7.39
N ILE A 208 -1.96 23.27 8.13
CA ILE A 208 -0.56 23.67 7.83
C ILE A 208 0.40 22.51 8.09
N ASN A 209 0.18 21.75 9.17
CA ASN A 209 0.97 20.54 9.44
C ASN A 209 0.93 19.57 8.26
N GLU A 210 -0.25 19.28 7.73
CA GLU A 210 -0.41 18.35 6.62
C GLU A 210 0.28 18.83 5.34
N ILE A 211 0.23 20.12 5.06
CA ILE A 211 0.96 20.71 3.92
C ILE A 211 2.47 20.49 4.10
N LEU A 212 3.00 20.74 5.28
CA LEU A 212 4.42 20.59 5.58
C LEU A 212 4.85 19.11 5.54
N VAL A 213 4.04 18.21 6.08
CA VAL A 213 4.30 16.75 6.03
C VAL A 213 4.24 16.24 4.59
N ALA A 214 3.25 16.67 3.80
CA ALA A 214 3.16 16.32 2.38
C ALA A 214 4.37 16.84 1.60
N ALA A 215 4.79 18.07 1.85
CA ALA A 215 6.02 18.63 1.26
C ALA A 215 7.26 17.80 1.63
N PHE A 216 7.39 17.42 2.91
CA PHE A 216 8.48 16.54 3.36
C PHE A 216 8.46 15.19 2.63
N ILE A 217 7.28 14.55 2.52
CA ILE A 217 7.12 13.27 1.81
C ILE A 217 7.60 13.41 0.37
N ILE A 218 7.16 14.44 -0.34
CA ILE A 218 7.52 14.68 -1.75
C ILE A 218 9.02 14.93 -1.89
N LEU A 219 9.58 15.81 -1.07
CA LEU A 219 11.00 16.17 -1.12
C LEU A 219 11.88 14.97 -0.78
N ARG A 220 11.52 14.22 0.26
CA ARG A 220 12.26 13.02 0.69
C ARG A 220 12.21 11.92 -0.37
N SER A 221 11.04 11.70 -0.98
CA SER A 221 10.88 10.75 -2.08
C SER A 221 11.74 11.15 -3.28
N ARG A 222 11.69 12.42 -3.69
CA ARG A 222 12.53 12.94 -4.79
C ARG A 222 14.02 12.81 -4.50
N HIS A 223 14.44 13.15 -3.29
CA HIS A 223 15.83 13.00 -2.87
C HIS A 223 16.27 11.53 -2.91
N THR A 224 15.43 10.61 -2.42
CA THR A 224 15.73 9.16 -2.45
C THR A 224 15.90 8.66 -3.88
N VAL A 225 15.02 9.10 -4.79
CA VAL A 225 15.13 8.78 -6.23
C VAL A 225 16.40 9.36 -6.82
N ALA A 226 16.73 10.63 -6.57
CA ALA A 226 17.92 11.28 -7.09
C ALA A 226 19.23 10.58 -6.66
N VAL A 227 19.31 10.18 -5.38
CA VAL A 227 20.50 9.49 -4.83
C VAL A 227 20.58 8.04 -5.30
N SER A 228 19.50 7.45 -5.80
CA SER A 228 19.48 6.05 -6.26
C SER A 228 20.27 5.81 -7.56
N GLY A 229 20.69 6.86 -8.26
CA GLY A 229 21.42 6.74 -9.54
C GLY A 229 20.57 6.12 -10.65
N GLY A 230 19.27 6.39 -10.69
CA GLY A 230 18.34 5.88 -11.71
C GLY A 230 17.68 4.53 -11.39
N ARG A 231 18.07 3.88 -10.27
CA ARG A 231 17.45 2.60 -9.86
C ARG A 231 16.02 2.73 -9.38
N LEU A 232 15.64 3.90 -8.87
CA LEU A 232 14.30 4.16 -8.35
C LEU A 232 13.63 5.25 -9.17
N SER A 233 12.30 5.17 -9.33
CA SER A 233 11.52 6.14 -10.07
C SER A 233 10.25 6.56 -9.35
N GLY A 234 9.82 7.78 -9.68
CA GLY A 234 8.55 8.35 -9.28
C GLY A 234 8.39 8.61 -7.78
N LEU A 235 7.21 9.12 -7.39
CA LEU A 235 6.87 9.43 -5.99
C LEU A 235 6.91 8.18 -5.10
N PHE A 236 6.56 7.05 -5.64
CA PHE A 236 6.54 5.78 -4.90
C PHE A 236 7.92 5.11 -4.78
N MET A 237 8.97 5.72 -5.33
CA MET A 237 10.35 5.22 -5.24
C MET A 237 10.44 3.73 -5.60
N LEU A 238 9.77 3.34 -6.68
CA LEU A 238 9.76 1.97 -7.18
C LEU A 238 11.02 1.71 -8.00
N GLU A 239 11.52 0.48 -7.92
CA GLU A 239 12.64 0.06 -8.75
C GLU A 239 12.23 0.08 -10.23
N GLU A 240 13.09 0.64 -11.06
CA GLU A 240 13.00 0.47 -12.51
C GLU A 240 13.85 -0.74 -12.89
N PRO A 241 13.32 -1.63 -13.74
CA PRO A 241 14.09 -2.76 -14.23
C PRO A 241 15.33 -2.26 -14.97
N GLU A 242 16.50 -2.77 -14.60
CA GLU A 242 17.76 -2.46 -15.29
C GLU A 242 17.80 -3.05 -16.72
N GLN A 243 16.99 -4.07 -16.95
CA GLN A 243 16.85 -4.74 -18.23
C GLN A 243 15.47 -4.47 -18.84
N PRO A 244 15.35 -4.52 -20.17
CA PRO A 244 14.05 -4.43 -20.83
C PRO A 244 13.06 -5.44 -20.25
N TRP A 245 11.80 -5.07 -20.19
CA TRP A 245 10.72 -5.90 -19.70
C TRP A 245 9.49 -5.77 -20.59
N LEU A 246 8.72 -6.86 -20.67
CA LEU A 246 7.49 -6.93 -21.43
C LEU A 246 6.35 -7.35 -20.51
N GLU A 247 5.23 -6.62 -20.53
CA GLU A 247 4.00 -6.97 -19.81
C GLU A 247 2.86 -7.11 -20.81
N LEU A 248 2.19 -8.26 -20.78
CA LEU A 248 1.06 -8.59 -21.63
C LEU A 248 -0.11 -9.04 -20.76
N SER A 249 -1.33 -8.59 -21.09
CA SER A 249 -2.57 -9.11 -20.50
C SER A 249 -3.28 -9.92 -21.59
N VAL A 250 -3.43 -11.21 -21.37
CA VAL A 250 -3.86 -12.17 -22.37
C VAL A 250 -5.17 -12.83 -21.93
N ASP A 251 -6.19 -12.78 -22.77
CA ASP A 251 -7.39 -13.59 -22.60
C ASP A 251 -7.07 -15.02 -23.10
N VAL A 252 -6.88 -15.95 -22.16
CA VAL A 252 -6.50 -17.33 -22.46
C VAL A 252 -7.65 -18.19 -23.02
N SER A 253 -8.87 -17.65 -23.02
CA SER A 253 -10.01 -18.27 -23.71
C SER A 253 -9.94 -18.10 -25.23
N ASP A 254 -9.18 -17.10 -25.70
CA ASP A 254 -8.91 -16.86 -27.12
C ASP A 254 -7.55 -17.45 -27.52
N GLY A 255 -7.61 -18.57 -28.23
CA GLY A 255 -6.40 -19.28 -28.65
C GLY A 255 -5.49 -18.49 -29.58
N GLU A 256 -6.03 -17.57 -30.41
CA GLU A 256 -5.23 -16.73 -31.30
C GLU A 256 -4.46 -15.69 -30.51
N LEU A 257 -5.10 -15.03 -29.52
CA LEU A 257 -4.45 -14.07 -28.62
C LEU A 257 -3.38 -14.74 -27.75
N ALA A 258 -3.68 -15.94 -27.25
CA ALA A 258 -2.70 -16.70 -26.46
C ALA A 258 -1.48 -17.11 -27.29
N ALA A 259 -1.66 -17.54 -28.53
CA ALA A 259 -0.57 -17.87 -29.44
C ALA A 259 0.28 -16.65 -29.79
N ALA A 260 -0.35 -15.54 -30.16
CA ALA A 260 0.35 -14.28 -30.44
C ALA A 260 1.17 -13.78 -29.25
N ALA A 261 0.65 -13.93 -28.02
CA ALA A 261 1.37 -13.60 -26.81
C ALA A 261 2.58 -14.49 -26.56
N CYS A 262 2.47 -15.79 -26.84
CA CYS A 262 3.61 -16.72 -26.76
C CYS A 262 4.71 -16.32 -27.75
N GLU A 263 4.37 -15.97 -28.98
CA GLU A 263 5.34 -15.51 -29.99
C GLU A 263 6.03 -14.20 -29.57
N ALA A 264 5.24 -13.23 -29.04
CA ALA A 264 5.78 -11.97 -28.57
C ALA A 264 6.74 -12.15 -27.39
N LEU A 265 6.40 -13.04 -26.44
CA LEU A 265 7.24 -13.37 -25.29
C LEU A 265 8.53 -14.08 -25.72
N ASP A 266 8.44 -14.98 -26.70
CA ASP A 266 9.61 -15.69 -27.22
C ASP A 266 10.56 -14.76 -27.98
N ALA A 267 10.02 -13.91 -28.85
CA ALA A 267 10.81 -12.90 -29.56
C ALA A 267 11.53 -11.97 -28.58
N PHE A 268 10.81 -11.48 -27.58
CA PHE A 268 11.38 -10.61 -26.55
C PHE A 268 12.44 -11.32 -25.71
N ALA A 269 12.19 -12.59 -25.30
CA ALA A 269 13.11 -13.35 -24.49
C ALA A 269 14.40 -13.72 -25.25
N ARG A 270 14.31 -14.03 -26.54
CA ARG A 270 15.47 -14.26 -27.41
C ARG A 270 16.31 -13.00 -27.57
N GLU A 271 15.66 -11.87 -27.87
CA GLU A 271 16.34 -10.59 -28.11
C GLU A 271 17.08 -10.07 -26.87
N HIS A 272 16.41 -10.13 -25.71
CA HIS A 272 16.91 -9.46 -24.51
C HIS A 272 17.56 -10.38 -23.48
N TYR A 273 17.21 -11.66 -23.47
CA TYR A 273 17.71 -12.64 -22.48
C TYR A 273 18.49 -13.81 -23.08
N GLY A 274 18.49 -13.98 -24.41
CA GLY A 274 19.08 -15.14 -25.08
C GLY A 274 18.41 -16.45 -24.66
N ALA A 275 17.08 -16.46 -24.48
CA ALA A 275 16.30 -17.59 -24.01
C ALA A 275 15.33 -18.05 -25.10
N GLU A 276 15.26 -19.38 -25.35
CA GLU A 276 14.44 -19.98 -26.43
C GLU A 276 13.19 -20.71 -25.91
N ASN A 277 13.00 -20.80 -24.60
CA ASN A 277 11.91 -21.59 -24.03
C ASN A 277 10.70 -20.75 -23.55
N ALA A 278 10.64 -19.45 -23.87
CA ALA A 278 9.61 -18.55 -23.37
C ALA A 278 8.23 -18.88 -23.92
N ALA A 279 8.13 -19.22 -25.21
CA ALA A 279 6.86 -19.61 -25.82
C ALA A 279 6.30 -20.91 -25.23
N GLU A 280 7.15 -21.91 -25.02
CA GLU A 280 6.75 -23.18 -24.41
C GLU A 280 6.21 -22.97 -22.99
N LEU A 281 6.95 -22.25 -22.15
CA LEU A 281 6.56 -21.97 -20.76
C LEU A 281 5.27 -21.13 -20.68
N ALA A 282 5.13 -20.14 -21.55
CA ALA A 282 3.93 -19.33 -21.63
C ALA A 282 2.71 -20.18 -22.07
N GLY A 283 2.86 -21.01 -23.09
CA GLY A 283 1.81 -21.91 -23.56
C GLY A 283 1.37 -22.91 -22.49
N LEU A 284 2.29 -23.47 -21.72
CA LEU A 284 1.98 -24.36 -20.60
C LEU A 284 1.19 -23.63 -19.49
N ALA A 285 1.63 -22.40 -19.15
CA ALA A 285 0.95 -21.59 -18.13
C ALA A 285 -0.45 -21.14 -18.58
N PHE A 286 -0.60 -20.74 -19.84
CA PHE A 286 -1.90 -20.36 -20.39
C PHE A 286 -2.86 -21.56 -20.45
N GLY A 287 -2.38 -22.74 -20.87
CA GLY A 287 -3.18 -23.97 -20.88
C GLY A 287 -3.63 -24.38 -19.47
N LEU A 288 -2.75 -24.22 -18.47
CA LEU A 288 -3.09 -24.50 -17.08
C LEU A 288 -4.13 -23.52 -16.54
N SER A 289 -3.96 -22.21 -16.83
CA SER A 289 -4.92 -21.17 -16.42
C SER A 289 -6.27 -21.38 -17.09
N HIS A 290 -6.30 -21.62 -18.40
CA HIS A 290 -7.54 -21.91 -19.14
C HIS A 290 -8.30 -23.10 -18.55
N ARG A 291 -7.60 -24.18 -18.22
CA ARG A 291 -8.19 -25.36 -17.58
C ARG A 291 -8.73 -25.03 -16.18
N ALA A 292 -8.00 -24.27 -15.39
CA ALA A 292 -8.41 -23.85 -14.05
C ALA A 292 -9.67 -22.95 -14.09
N TYR A 293 -9.83 -22.13 -15.12
CA TYR A 293 -11.03 -21.31 -15.35
C TYR A 293 -12.24 -22.15 -15.79
N GLY A 294 -12.05 -23.12 -16.69
CA GLY A 294 -13.11 -23.98 -17.24
C GLY A 294 -13.86 -24.83 -16.20
N GLU A 295 -13.24 -25.08 -15.05
CA GLU A 295 -13.90 -25.79 -13.93
C GLU A 295 -14.87 -24.91 -13.10
N LYS A 296 -15.04 -23.62 -13.41
CA LYS A 296 -16.00 -22.71 -12.75
C LYS A 296 -17.15 -22.28 -13.65
N PRO A 297 -18.28 -23.01 -13.70
CA PRO A 297 -19.46 -22.52 -14.39
C PRO A 297 -20.02 -21.30 -13.64
N GLY A 298 -20.15 -20.15 -14.32
CA GLY A 298 -20.91 -18.99 -13.86
C GLY A 298 -20.22 -17.65 -13.67
N ARG A 299 -18.92 -17.49 -13.92
CA ARG A 299 -18.27 -16.16 -13.92
C ARG A 299 -18.11 -15.60 -15.33
N LYS A 300 -18.84 -14.51 -15.63
CA LYS A 300 -18.70 -13.67 -16.85
C LYS A 300 -17.50 -12.70 -16.79
N ARG A 301 -16.38 -13.08 -16.21
CA ARG A 301 -15.14 -12.31 -16.32
C ARG A 301 -14.23 -13.03 -17.29
N GLY A 302 -13.61 -12.30 -18.21
CA GLY A 302 -12.62 -12.82 -19.14
C GLY A 302 -11.53 -13.61 -18.39
N GLU A 303 -11.01 -14.63 -19.03
CA GLU A 303 -9.96 -15.52 -18.51
C GLU A 303 -8.59 -14.85 -18.72
N ASN A 304 -8.42 -13.63 -18.19
CA ASN A 304 -7.21 -12.86 -18.41
C ASN A 304 -6.08 -13.32 -17.48
N VAL A 305 -4.94 -13.57 -18.09
CA VAL A 305 -3.65 -13.83 -17.43
C VAL A 305 -2.70 -12.69 -17.78
N ASP A 306 -2.17 -12.03 -16.77
CA ASP A 306 -1.11 -11.05 -16.97
C ASP A 306 0.23 -11.76 -16.91
N VAL A 307 1.07 -11.56 -17.93
CA VAL A 307 2.40 -12.11 -18.02
C VAL A 307 3.42 -11.01 -18.06
N VAL A 308 4.42 -11.11 -17.21
CA VAL A 308 5.56 -10.18 -17.17
C VAL A 308 6.85 -10.95 -17.44
N ALA A 309 7.52 -10.63 -18.55
CA ALA A 309 8.87 -11.08 -18.83
C ALA A 309 9.87 -10.07 -18.26
N ARG A 310 10.70 -10.48 -17.29
CA ARG A 310 11.63 -9.61 -16.61
C ARG A 310 12.82 -10.37 -16.04
N GLU A 311 14.02 -9.82 -16.17
CA GLU A 311 15.26 -10.36 -15.55
C GLU A 311 15.48 -11.85 -15.84
N GLY A 312 15.15 -12.32 -17.06
CA GLY A 312 15.24 -13.71 -17.43
C GLY A 312 14.21 -14.63 -16.75
N ARG A 313 13.09 -14.07 -16.30
CA ARG A 313 11.96 -14.80 -15.69
C ARG A 313 10.65 -14.42 -16.34
N LEU A 314 9.74 -15.36 -16.38
CA LEU A 314 8.32 -15.11 -16.67
C LEU A 314 7.52 -15.16 -15.36
N LEU A 315 6.75 -14.12 -15.11
CA LEU A 315 5.83 -14.04 -13.99
C LEU A 315 4.40 -14.06 -14.54
N PHE A 316 3.61 -15.03 -14.13
CA PHE A 316 2.21 -15.18 -14.51
C PHE A 316 1.34 -14.76 -13.34
N LYS A 317 0.29 -13.99 -13.61
CA LYS A 317 -0.69 -13.54 -12.64
C LYS A 317 -2.07 -13.85 -13.18
N ASP A 318 -2.85 -14.60 -12.45
CA ASP A 318 -4.25 -14.83 -12.78
C ASP A 318 -5.15 -14.73 -11.53
N MET A 319 -6.45 -14.58 -11.75
CA MET A 319 -7.47 -14.56 -10.69
C MET A 319 -8.18 -15.93 -10.56
N GLY A 320 -7.57 -16.98 -11.07
CA GLY A 320 -8.10 -18.33 -11.11
C GLY A 320 -8.09 -19.07 -9.77
N ARG A 321 -8.29 -20.37 -9.83
CA ARG A 321 -8.12 -21.29 -8.69
C ARG A 321 -6.64 -21.57 -8.44
N ASP A 322 -6.34 -21.93 -7.20
CA ASP A 322 -5.04 -22.49 -6.85
C ASP A 322 -4.72 -23.69 -7.75
N TYR A 323 -3.60 -23.64 -8.48
CA TYR A 323 -3.13 -24.73 -9.33
C TYR A 323 -2.81 -26.00 -8.53
N ALA A 324 -2.67 -25.90 -7.21
CA ALA A 324 -2.53 -27.08 -6.35
C ALA A 324 -3.72 -28.06 -6.48
N LEU A 325 -4.89 -27.56 -6.92
CA LEU A 325 -6.04 -28.42 -7.25
C LEU A 325 -5.84 -29.22 -8.54
N LEU A 326 -4.91 -28.79 -9.38
CA LEU A 326 -4.53 -29.46 -10.63
C LEU A 326 -3.19 -30.19 -10.48
N SER A 327 -2.89 -30.74 -9.31
CA SER A 327 -1.59 -31.36 -8.98
C SER A 327 -1.15 -32.47 -9.94
N GLU A 328 -2.07 -33.09 -10.68
CA GLU A 328 -1.83 -34.12 -11.67
C GLU A 328 -1.83 -33.58 -13.12
N ALA A 329 -1.95 -32.25 -13.29
CA ALA A 329 -1.94 -31.66 -14.63
C ALA A 329 -0.53 -31.78 -15.25
N PRO A 330 -0.40 -32.33 -16.49
CA PRO A 330 0.90 -32.55 -17.14
C PRO A 330 1.64 -31.23 -17.37
N GLU A 331 0.94 -30.12 -17.54
CA GLU A 331 1.52 -28.79 -17.68
C GLU A 331 2.24 -28.35 -16.42
N LEU A 332 1.65 -28.63 -15.25
CA LEU A 332 2.24 -28.29 -13.94
C LEU A 332 3.52 -29.11 -13.71
N GLU A 333 3.51 -30.39 -14.06
CA GLU A 333 4.65 -31.27 -13.94
C GLU A 333 5.79 -30.79 -14.87
N ARG A 334 5.51 -30.47 -16.12
CA ARG A 334 6.49 -29.93 -17.07
C ARG A 334 7.06 -28.58 -16.64
N LEU A 335 6.25 -27.70 -16.05
CA LEU A 335 6.73 -26.45 -15.50
C LEU A 335 7.70 -26.67 -14.31
N LYS A 336 7.44 -27.67 -13.47
CA LYS A 336 8.36 -28.08 -12.39
C LYS A 336 9.64 -28.69 -12.90
N ASP A 337 9.55 -29.57 -13.91
CA ASP A 337 10.70 -30.29 -14.49
C ASP A 337 11.62 -29.38 -15.29
N SER A 338 11.16 -28.22 -15.76
CA SER A 338 11.99 -27.24 -16.47
C SER A 338 13.11 -26.63 -15.61
N GLY A 339 13.27 -27.06 -14.36
CA GLY A 339 14.28 -26.57 -13.41
C GLY A 339 13.99 -25.17 -12.90
N CYS A 340 12.80 -24.69 -13.15
CA CYS A 340 12.31 -23.38 -12.77
C CYS A 340 11.51 -23.55 -11.47
N GLY A 341 11.91 -22.88 -10.41
CA GLY A 341 11.16 -22.85 -9.17
C GLY A 341 9.75 -22.30 -9.44
N TYR A 342 8.78 -23.18 -9.56
CA TYR A 342 7.38 -22.83 -9.68
C TYR A 342 6.85 -22.60 -8.26
N GLU A 343 6.80 -21.36 -7.85
CA GLU A 343 6.14 -20.95 -6.60
C GLU A 343 4.74 -20.46 -6.94
N ASN A 344 3.75 -21.30 -6.63
CA ASN A 344 2.38 -20.88 -6.66
C ASN A 344 2.03 -20.25 -5.30
N THR A 345 1.89 -18.94 -5.28
CA THR A 345 1.50 -18.21 -4.08
C THR A 345 0.10 -17.65 -4.30
N LEU A 346 -0.90 -18.27 -3.68
CA LEU A 346 -2.25 -17.72 -3.64
C LEU A 346 -2.25 -16.49 -2.74
N MET A 347 -2.15 -15.31 -3.33
CA MET A 347 -2.21 -14.03 -2.62
C MET A 347 -3.49 -13.30 -2.97
N ILE A 348 -4.36 -13.09 -1.96
CA ILE A 348 -5.55 -12.22 -2.08
C ILE A 348 -6.45 -12.59 -3.27
N GLY A 349 -6.59 -13.90 -3.54
CA GLY A 349 -7.40 -14.39 -4.66
C GLY A 349 -6.74 -14.26 -6.04
N MET A 350 -5.46 -13.97 -6.10
CA MET A 350 -4.62 -14.00 -7.30
C MET A 350 -3.60 -15.14 -7.18
N ASN A 351 -3.39 -15.88 -8.25
CA ASN A 351 -2.29 -16.80 -8.39
C ASN A 351 -1.09 -16.07 -8.97
N TYR A 352 0.06 -16.25 -8.32
CA TYR A 352 1.35 -15.82 -8.83
C TYR A 352 2.19 -17.06 -9.09
N SER A 353 2.67 -17.21 -10.31
CA SER A 353 3.64 -18.22 -10.67
C SER A 353 4.82 -17.58 -11.37
N SER A 354 6.03 -17.95 -11.02
CA SER A 354 7.22 -17.48 -11.69
C SER A 354 8.09 -18.64 -12.16
N THR A 355 8.60 -18.53 -13.36
CA THR A 355 9.49 -19.51 -13.95
C THR A 355 10.71 -18.81 -14.55
N GLY A 356 11.91 -19.39 -14.37
CA GLY A 356 13.14 -18.88 -14.96
C GLY A 356 13.25 -19.29 -16.43
N LEU A 357 13.78 -18.40 -17.25
CA LEU A 357 14.11 -18.69 -18.64
C LEU A 357 15.49 -19.35 -18.72
N LYS A 358 15.63 -20.43 -19.51
CA LYS A 358 16.91 -21.06 -19.76
C LYS A 358 17.65 -20.21 -20.79
N LYS A 359 18.87 -19.76 -20.45
CA LYS A 359 19.79 -19.22 -21.43
C LYS A 359 20.23 -20.34 -22.40
N GLU A 360 20.34 -19.98 -23.66
CA GLU A 360 21.03 -20.84 -24.62
C GLU A 360 22.40 -21.27 -24.06
N ALA A 361 22.65 -22.56 -23.99
CA ALA A 361 23.97 -23.04 -23.59
C ALA A 361 24.97 -22.48 -24.62
N ALA A 362 25.84 -21.58 -24.19
CA ALA A 362 26.95 -21.12 -25.03
C ALA A 362 27.66 -22.36 -25.54
N ASN A 363 27.45 -22.66 -26.81
CA ASN A 363 28.12 -23.78 -27.49
C ASN A 363 29.60 -23.63 -27.28
N GLY A 364 30.19 -24.63 -26.67
CA GLY A 364 31.57 -24.73 -26.30
C GLY A 364 32.53 -24.29 -27.41
N GLN A 365 33.33 -23.33 -27.06
CA GLN A 365 34.66 -23.12 -27.59
C GLN A 365 35.56 -22.81 -26.38
N ASP A 366 35.95 -23.88 -25.70
CA ASP A 366 37.22 -23.93 -25.00
C ASP A 366 37.96 -25.17 -25.50
N VAL A 367 38.84 -24.92 -26.42
CA VAL A 367 39.98 -25.76 -26.71
C VAL A 367 41.24 -25.02 -26.27
#